data_b03aedea2813f8d9999abc5cbf0026b2
#
_entry.id   b03aedea2813f8d9999abc5cbf0026b2
#
_cell.length_a   1.000
_cell.length_b   1.000
_cell.length_c   1.000
_cell.angle_alpha   90.00
_cell.angle_beta   90.00
_cell.angle_gamma   90.00
#
_symmetry.space_group_name_H-M   'P 1'
#
loop_
_entity.id
_entity.type
_entity.pdbx_description
1 polymer ?
#
loop_
_entity_poly.entity_id
_entity_poly.type
_entity_poly.pdbx_seq_one_letter_code
_entity_poly.pdbx_strand_id
1 'polypeptide(L)'
;EAGENDNLIVQKLKANPAAFGIFGYSFLEQNSDAVQGSKINGVDPEFEAIASGDYPVSRSLYFYVKNAHVGVIPGISEFLAEFTSEDSWGEDGYLVDKGLIPMTDQERNDWSGSINSLENLKM
;
A
#
# COMPACT_ATOMS: atom_id res chain seq x y z
N GLU A 1 22.68 -5.03 8.25
CA GLU A 1 21.24 -4.76 8.39
C GLU A 1 20.95 -3.29 8.07
N ALA A 2 19.95 -3.01 7.26
CA ALA A 2 19.64 -1.64 6.83
C ALA A 2 18.52 -0.98 7.65
N GLY A 3 17.91 -1.70 8.58
CA GLY A 3 16.75 -1.25 9.33
C GLY A 3 15.50 -1.11 8.44
N GLU A 4 14.62 -0.19 8.80
CA GLU A 4 13.30 0.00 8.17
C GLU A 4 13.27 1.10 7.10
N ASN A 5 14.42 1.60 6.65
CA ASN A 5 14.48 2.65 5.64
C ASN A 5 14.67 2.05 4.24
N ASP A 6 13.61 2.02 3.45
CA ASP A 6 13.57 1.40 2.12
C ASP A 6 14.59 2.00 1.16
N ASN A 7 14.82 3.31 1.19
CA ASN A 7 15.85 3.96 0.37
C ASN A 7 17.26 3.45 0.73
N LEU A 8 17.52 3.24 2.02
CA LEU A 8 18.81 2.70 2.46
C LEU A 8 18.97 1.23 2.07
N ILE A 9 17.89 0.45 2.11
CA ILE A 9 17.88 -0.93 1.62
C ILE A 9 18.24 -0.97 0.15
N VAL A 10 17.57 -0.18 -0.69
CA VAL A 10 17.85 -0.09 -2.13
C VAL A 10 19.31 0.31 -2.39
N GLN A 11 19.85 1.32 -1.70
CA GLN A 11 21.24 1.72 -1.83
C GLN A 11 22.23 0.58 -1.50
N LYS A 12 21.95 -0.19 -0.46
CA LYS A 12 22.78 -1.35 -0.08
C LYS A 12 22.71 -2.49 -1.10
N LEU A 13 21.54 -2.74 -1.70
CA LEU A 13 21.39 -3.70 -2.78
C LEU A 13 22.18 -3.29 -4.02
N LYS A 14 22.11 -2.01 -4.41
CA LYS A 14 22.92 -1.47 -5.51
C LYS A 14 24.44 -1.64 -5.29
N ALA A 15 24.89 -1.52 -4.05
CA ALA A 15 26.29 -1.67 -3.68
C ALA A 15 26.74 -3.13 -3.53
N ASN A 16 25.81 -4.09 -3.35
CA ASN A 16 26.13 -5.49 -3.14
C ASN A 16 25.16 -6.40 -3.92
N PRO A 17 25.54 -6.83 -5.13
CA PRO A 17 24.70 -7.70 -5.97
C PRO A 17 24.36 -9.07 -5.38
N ALA A 18 25.08 -9.51 -4.33
CA ALA A 18 24.80 -10.76 -3.62
C ALA A 18 23.86 -10.57 -2.41
N ALA A 19 23.42 -9.35 -2.14
CA ALA A 19 22.52 -9.07 -1.03
C ALA A 19 21.05 -9.33 -1.41
N PHE A 20 20.24 -9.56 -0.38
CA PHE A 20 18.79 -9.68 -0.47
C PHE A 20 18.16 -8.61 0.44
N GLY A 21 17.04 -8.05 0.03
CA GLY A 21 16.32 -7.03 0.77
C GLY A 21 14.80 -7.23 0.72
N ILE A 22 14.13 -6.72 1.75
CA ILE A 22 12.66 -6.68 1.83
C ILE A 22 12.26 -5.21 1.99
N PHE A 23 11.42 -4.72 1.11
CA PHE A 23 10.96 -3.33 1.06
C PHE A 23 9.68 -3.20 0.23
N GLY A 24 9.04 -2.05 0.26
CA GLY A 24 7.77 -1.81 -0.43
C GLY A 24 7.89 -1.89 -1.95
N TYR A 25 6.83 -2.41 -2.61
CA TYR A 25 6.77 -2.59 -4.06
C TYR A 25 7.09 -1.31 -4.84
N SER A 26 6.60 -0.16 -4.41
CA SER A 26 6.87 1.13 -5.07
C SER A 26 8.36 1.44 -5.20
N PHE A 27 9.19 1.02 -4.25
CA PHE A 27 10.65 1.19 -4.32
C PHE A 27 11.30 0.22 -5.31
N LEU A 28 10.74 -0.99 -5.50
CA LEU A 28 11.17 -1.90 -6.55
C LEU A 28 10.87 -1.30 -7.93
N GLU A 29 9.65 -0.82 -8.14
CA GLU A 29 9.21 -0.23 -9.39
C GLU A 29 10.05 0.99 -9.79
N GLN A 30 10.25 1.93 -8.85
CA GLN A 30 11.07 3.14 -9.06
C GLN A 30 12.56 2.87 -9.28
N ASN A 31 13.06 1.68 -8.96
CA ASN A 31 14.47 1.29 -9.09
C ASN A 31 14.66 0.03 -9.93
N SER A 32 13.72 -0.30 -10.80
CA SER A 32 13.74 -1.52 -11.64
C SER A 32 14.93 -1.58 -12.61
N ASP A 33 15.58 -0.46 -12.85
CA ASP A 33 16.84 -0.36 -13.60
C ASP A 33 18.07 -0.90 -12.85
N ALA A 34 18.00 -1.02 -11.52
CA ALA A 34 19.13 -1.30 -10.66
C ALA A 34 18.91 -2.45 -9.64
N VAL A 35 17.68 -2.80 -9.34
CA VAL A 35 17.31 -3.91 -8.47
C VAL A 35 16.25 -4.79 -9.14
N GLN A 36 16.27 -6.06 -8.83
CA GLN A 36 15.36 -7.05 -9.41
C GLN A 36 14.48 -7.65 -8.33
N GLY A 37 13.19 -7.78 -8.61
CA GLY A 37 12.26 -8.52 -7.77
C GLY A 37 12.51 -10.02 -7.81
N SER A 38 12.38 -10.68 -6.68
CA SER A 38 12.55 -12.13 -6.57
C SER A 38 11.22 -12.85 -6.71
N LYS A 39 11.18 -13.88 -7.54
CA LYS A 39 10.03 -14.80 -7.59
C LYS A 39 9.88 -15.52 -6.26
N ILE A 40 8.64 -15.61 -5.77
CA ILE A 40 8.28 -16.46 -4.64
C ILE A 40 7.27 -17.50 -5.13
N ASN A 41 7.58 -18.76 -4.92
CA ASN A 41 6.79 -19.89 -5.45
C ASN A 41 6.54 -19.84 -6.98
N GLY A 42 7.46 -19.22 -7.73
CA GLY A 42 7.36 -19.07 -9.17
C GLY A 42 6.57 -17.84 -9.65
N VAL A 43 5.99 -17.06 -8.73
CA VAL A 43 5.23 -15.83 -9.03
C VAL A 43 6.15 -14.63 -8.94
N ASP A 44 6.12 -13.77 -9.95
CA ASP A 44 6.86 -12.49 -9.97
C ASP A 44 6.16 -11.44 -9.11
N PRO A 45 6.91 -10.50 -8.50
CA PRO A 45 6.33 -9.35 -7.79
C PRO A 45 5.89 -8.28 -8.80
N GLU A 46 4.83 -8.57 -9.53
CA GLU A 46 4.19 -7.65 -10.48
C GLU A 46 2.90 -7.07 -9.88
N PHE A 47 2.48 -5.92 -10.40
CA PHE A 47 1.32 -5.20 -9.91
C PHE A 47 0.08 -6.10 -9.76
N GLU A 48 -0.28 -6.83 -10.84
CA GLU A 48 -1.46 -7.70 -10.86
C GLU A 48 -1.36 -8.85 -9.86
N ALA A 49 -0.18 -9.47 -9.74
CA ALA A 49 0.04 -10.57 -8.80
C ALA A 49 0.00 -10.12 -7.34
N ILE A 50 0.39 -8.88 -7.07
CA ILE A 50 0.29 -8.28 -5.73
C ILE A 50 -1.16 -7.88 -5.44
N ALA A 51 -1.84 -7.25 -6.39
CA ALA A 51 -3.23 -6.82 -6.27
C ALA A 51 -4.18 -8.01 -6.05
N SER A 52 -3.98 -9.11 -6.79
CA SER A 52 -4.78 -10.35 -6.64
C SER A 52 -4.43 -11.15 -5.38
N GLY A 53 -3.27 -10.89 -4.75
CA GLY A 53 -2.75 -11.70 -3.65
C GLY A 53 -2.05 -12.99 -4.09
N ASP A 54 -1.83 -13.20 -5.38
CA ASP A 54 -1.11 -14.37 -5.92
C ASP A 54 0.38 -14.34 -5.53
N TYR A 55 0.97 -13.14 -5.38
CA TYR A 55 2.32 -13.01 -4.84
C TYR A 55 2.30 -13.25 -3.33
N PRO A 56 2.95 -14.34 -2.82
CA PRO A 56 2.68 -14.84 -1.46
C PRO A 56 3.08 -13.92 -0.30
N VAL A 57 3.88 -12.90 -0.57
CA VAL A 57 4.30 -11.93 0.47
C VAL A 57 3.58 -10.59 0.35
N SER A 58 2.55 -10.50 -0.49
CA SER A 58 1.67 -9.33 -0.54
C SER A 58 0.81 -9.22 0.72
N ARG A 59 0.51 -8.02 1.13
CA ARG A 59 -0.38 -7.73 2.26
C ARG A 59 -1.06 -6.37 2.09
N SER A 60 -2.26 -6.24 2.65
CA SER A 60 -2.97 -4.98 2.68
C SER A 60 -2.28 -3.97 3.61
N LEU A 61 -2.35 -2.70 3.26
CA LEU A 61 -2.11 -1.58 4.16
C LEU A 61 -3.41 -1.23 4.87
N TYR A 62 -3.33 -0.87 6.15
CA TYR A 62 -4.49 -0.50 6.95
C TYR A 62 -4.33 0.92 7.50
N PHE A 63 -5.39 1.69 7.36
CA PHE A 63 -5.53 2.99 8.00
C PHE A 63 -6.55 2.88 9.14
N TYR A 64 -6.14 3.18 10.35
CA TYR A 64 -6.98 3.07 11.54
C TYR A 64 -7.48 4.43 12.01
N VAL A 65 -8.79 4.55 12.20
CA VAL A 65 -9.43 5.76 12.69
C VAL A 65 -10.07 5.51 14.04
N LYS A 66 -9.85 6.43 14.98
CA LYS A 66 -10.53 6.39 16.28
C LYS A 66 -11.89 7.04 16.17
N ASN A 67 -12.96 6.25 16.05
CA ASN A 67 -14.33 6.73 15.86
C ASN A 67 -14.77 7.78 16.90
N ALA A 68 -14.31 7.64 18.16
CA ALA A 68 -14.60 8.61 19.20
C ALA A 68 -14.03 10.04 18.94
N HIS A 69 -13.15 10.21 17.97
CA HIS A 69 -12.59 11.49 17.57
C HIS A 69 -13.32 12.12 16.39
N VAL A 70 -14.08 11.35 15.63
CA VAL A 70 -14.84 11.84 14.48
C VAL A 70 -15.94 12.77 14.97
N GLY A 71 -16.02 13.98 14.38
CA GLY A 71 -16.95 15.02 14.82
C GLY A 71 -16.52 15.78 16.08
N VAL A 72 -15.45 15.36 16.78
CA VAL A 72 -14.88 16.05 17.95
C VAL A 72 -13.62 16.81 17.55
N ILE A 73 -12.73 16.16 16.79
CA ILE A 73 -11.52 16.78 16.28
C ILE A 73 -11.80 17.28 14.85
N PRO A 74 -11.62 18.61 14.60
CA PRO A 74 -11.85 19.15 13.28
C PRO A 74 -10.97 18.51 12.20
N GLY A 75 -11.53 18.30 11.01
CA GLY A 75 -10.79 17.80 9.85
C GLY A 75 -10.75 16.29 9.70
N ILE A 76 -11.12 15.49 10.71
CA ILE A 76 -11.09 14.03 10.57
C ILE A 76 -12.10 13.55 9.54
N SER A 77 -13.32 14.05 9.55
CA SER A 77 -14.36 13.66 8.60
C SER A 77 -13.98 14.03 7.16
N GLU A 78 -13.44 15.22 6.98
CA GLU A 78 -12.98 15.74 5.68
C GLU A 78 -11.78 14.93 5.17
N PHE A 79 -10.85 14.60 6.06
CA PHE A 79 -9.71 13.76 5.72
C PHE A 79 -10.15 12.34 5.30
N LEU A 80 -11.11 11.75 6.02
CA LEU A 80 -11.66 10.43 5.66
C LEU A 80 -12.35 10.47 4.30
N ALA A 81 -13.16 11.50 4.04
CA ALA A 81 -13.84 11.67 2.76
C ALA A 81 -12.84 11.81 1.61
N GLU A 82 -11.78 12.61 1.78
CA GLU A 82 -10.71 12.74 0.80
C GLU A 82 -9.94 11.44 0.61
N PHE A 83 -9.49 10.82 1.69
CA PHE A 83 -8.70 9.59 1.65
C PHE A 83 -9.45 8.43 0.95
N THR A 84 -10.79 8.39 1.05
CA THR A 84 -11.65 7.37 0.45
C THR A 84 -12.33 7.84 -0.84
N SER A 85 -11.87 8.92 -1.44
CA SER A 85 -12.32 9.37 -2.75
C SER A 85 -11.65 8.60 -3.88
N GLU A 86 -12.33 8.44 -5.02
CA GLU A 86 -11.73 7.83 -6.21
C GLU A 86 -10.52 8.63 -6.71
N ASP A 87 -10.51 9.95 -6.53
CA ASP A 87 -9.36 10.81 -6.86
C ASP A 87 -8.12 10.51 -6.00
N SER A 88 -8.32 9.93 -4.81
CA SER A 88 -7.25 9.56 -3.90
C SER A 88 -6.81 8.09 -4.07
N TRP A 89 -7.68 7.14 -3.79
CA TRP A 89 -7.33 5.72 -3.72
C TRP A 89 -7.85 4.87 -4.90
N GLY A 90 -8.55 5.50 -5.86
CA GLY A 90 -9.01 4.85 -7.09
C GLY A 90 -7.87 4.40 -8.00
N GLU A 91 -8.19 3.72 -9.09
CA GLU A 91 -7.21 3.21 -10.06
C GLU A 91 -6.37 4.32 -10.70
N ASP A 92 -6.96 5.49 -10.93
CA ASP A 92 -6.30 6.70 -11.43
C ASP A 92 -6.05 7.72 -10.32
N GLY A 93 -6.14 7.31 -9.05
CA GLY A 93 -5.98 8.19 -7.90
C GLY A 93 -4.53 8.59 -7.64
N TYR A 94 -4.31 9.78 -7.06
CA TYR A 94 -2.95 10.31 -6.84
C TYR A 94 -2.09 9.45 -5.89
N LEU A 95 -2.69 8.55 -5.09
CA LEU A 95 -1.91 7.63 -4.26
C LEU A 95 -1.27 6.51 -5.09
N VAL A 96 -1.80 6.18 -6.27
CA VAL A 96 -1.17 5.22 -7.20
C VAL A 96 0.18 5.77 -7.66
N ASP A 97 0.28 7.07 -7.96
CA ASP A 97 1.55 7.73 -8.27
C ASP A 97 2.57 7.65 -7.12
N LYS A 98 2.12 7.36 -5.90
CA LYS A 98 2.95 7.17 -4.71
C LYS A 98 3.23 5.69 -4.40
N GLY A 99 2.78 4.79 -5.28
CA GLY A 99 3.01 3.35 -5.17
C GLY A 99 1.92 2.59 -4.42
N LEU A 100 0.73 3.18 -4.23
CA LEU A 100 -0.45 2.43 -3.80
C LEU A 100 -0.86 1.47 -4.91
N ILE A 101 -1.09 0.22 -4.57
CA ILE A 101 -1.83 -0.72 -5.40
C ILE A 101 -3.28 -0.66 -4.94
N PRO A 102 -4.21 -0.14 -5.76
CA PRO A 102 -5.60 0.04 -5.35
C PRO A 102 -6.30 -1.30 -5.16
N MET A 103 -7.24 -1.32 -4.24
CA MET A 103 -8.21 -2.41 -4.10
C MET A 103 -9.16 -2.45 -5.29
N THR A 104 -9.88 -3.54 -5.47
CA THR A 104 -10.97 -3.62 -6.44
C THR A 104 -12.08 -2.60 -6.13
N ASP A 105 -12.87 -2.21 -7.14
CA ASP A 105 -14.01 -1.30 -6.98
C ASP A 105 -14.97 -1.78 -5.88
N GLN A 106 -15.23 -3.08 -5.82
CA GLN A 106 -16.12 -3.65 -4.82
C GLN A 106 -15.57 -3.46 -3.40
N GLU A 107 -14.28 -3.73 -3.18
CA GLU A 107 -13.64 -3.54 -1.88
C GLU A 107 -13.61 -2.07 -1.48
N ARG A 108 -13.29 -1.15 -2.41
CA ARG A 108 -13.32 0.29 -2.14
C ARG A 108 -14.71 0.76 -1.72
N ASN A 109 -15.77 0.29 -2.40
CA ASN A 109 -17.15 0.61 -2.05
C ASN A 109 -17.53 0.07 -0.66
N ASP A 110 -17.16 -1.16 -0.34
CA ASP A 110 -17.44 -1.79 0.95
C ASP A 110 -16.74 -1.05 2.09
N TRP A 111 -15.47 -0.69 1.92
CA TRP A 111 -14.72 0.08 2.90
C TRP A 111 -15.24 1.50 3.05
N SER A 112 -15.58 2.19 1.96
CA SER A 112 -16.22 3.51 2.01
C SER A 112 -17.53 3.46 2.79
N GLY A 113 -18.35 2.44 2.58
CA GLY A 113 -19.58 2.22 3.33
C GLY A 113 -19.32 2.06 4.84
N SER A 114 -18.35 1.23 5.20
CA SER A 114 -17.97 0.99 6.61
C SER A 114 -17.42 2.25 7.29
N ILE A 115 -16.63 3.05 6.58
CA ILE A 115 -16.08 4.32 7.07
C ILE A 115 -17.19 5.35 7.28
N ASN A 116 -18.08 5.52 6.30
CA ASN A 116 -19.20 6.46 6.40
C ASN A 116 -20.17 6.12 7.52
N SER A 117 -20.36 4.83 7.82
CA SER A 117 -21.19 4.37 8.94
C SER A 117 -20.46 4.34 10.28
N LEU A 118 -19.18 4.66 10.33
CA LEU A 118 -18.29 4.53 11.50
C LEU A 118 -18.35 3.14 12.14
N GLU A 119 -18.40 2.11 11.31
CA GLU A 119 -18.46 0.73 11.79
C GLU A 119 -17.20 0.38 12.57
N ASN A 120 -17.36 -0.23 13.74
CA ASN A 120 -16.24 -0.65 14.55
C ASN A 120 -15.54 -1.86 13.93
N LEU A 121 -14.20 -1.86 13.97
CA LEU A 121 -13.42 -3.01 13.56
C LEU A 121 -13.83 -4.24 14.40
N LYS A 122 -14.19 -5.31 13.71
CA LYS A 122 -14.42 -6.63 14.32
C LYS A 122 -13.09 -7.38 14.30
N MET A 123 -12.55 -7.65 15.49
CA MET A 123 -11.35 -8.47 15.68
C MET A 123 -11.72 -9.91 15.96
#